data_daaeb61e3ec2887ccc38b9bb99d9b977
#
_entry.id   daaeb61e3ec2887ccc38b9bb99d9b977
#
_cell.length_a   1.000
_cell.length_b   1.000
_cell.length_c   1.000
_cell.angle_alpha   90.00
_cell.angle_beta   90.00
_cell.angle_gamma   90.00
#
_symmetry.space_group_name_H-M   'P 1'
#
loop_
_entity.id
_entity.type
_entity.pdbx_description
1 polymer ?
#
loop_
_entity_poly.entity_id
_entity_poly.type
_entity_poly.pdbx_seq_one_letter_code
_entity_poly.pdbx_strand_id
1 'polypeptide(L)'
;MSDLKVTLHDAQMEIFRSEKRFKVASCGRRFGKSYLAAWVLIIKALQSTSKDVFYIAPTFQQAKDILWGILKEVGQDVIKSAHENTATLTLVNDRKIYLKGSDRPDTLRGVGLSYVVLDEYASMKPEVWEMIIRPTLADVKGEALFIGTPNGKNHFYKLWVDAQDESRDDWEAFQFNSTDNTFLDPLEIEAAKSTMSTQASRQEFEATFESFSGGVFKEEWVKYS
;
A
#
# COMPACT_ATOMS: atom_id res chain seq x y z
N MET A 1 5.93 16.21 -25.14
CA MET A 1 5.68 15.64 -23.81
C MET A 1 6.98 15.78 -23.04
N SER A 2 6.98 16.52 -21.95
CA SER A 2 8.12 16.53 -21.04
C SER A 2 8.28 15.10 -20.46
N ASP A 3 9.51 14.60 -20.42
CA ASP A 3 9.78 13.29 -19.85
C ASP A 3 9.45 13.33 -18.35
N LEU A 4 8.51 12.49 -17.91
CA LEU A 4 8.19 12.31 -16.49
C LEU A 4 9.39 11.68 -15.79
N LYS A 5 10.05 12.44 -14.93
CA LYS A 5 11.17 11.94 -14.13
C LYS A 5 10.66 11.30 -12.83
N VAL A 6 10.57 9.97 -12.81
CA VAL A 6 10.23 9.22 -11.60
C VAL A 6 11.38 9.30 -10.59
N THR A 7 11.11 9.81 -9.39
CA THR A 7 12.09 9.92 -8.30
C THR A 7 11.71 8.95 -7.19
N LEU A 8 12.34 7.78 -7.18
CA LEU A 8 12.17 6.71 -6.20
C LEU A 8 13.57 6.22 -5.78
N HIS A 9 13.74 5.81 -4.51
CA HIS A 9 14.95 5.12 -4.08
C HIS A 9 14.95 3.65 -4.53
N ASP A 10 16.10 2.97 -4.45
CA ASP A 10 16.30 1.65 -5.06
C ASP A 10 15.27 0.60 -4.62
N ALA A 11 14.95 0.52 -3.33
CA ALA A 11 13.97 -0.44 -2.82
C ALA A 11 12.51 -0.13 -3.31
N GLN A 12 12.14 1.15 -3.44
CA GLN A 12 10.86 1.51 -4.08
C GLN A 12 10.88 1.17 -5.58
N MET A 13 12.02 1.38 -6.24
CA MET A 13 12.18 1.08 -7.65
C MET A 13 12.08 -0.42 -7.94
N GLU A 14 12.49 -1.29 -7.01
CA GLU A 14 12.32 -2.73 -7.12
C GLU A 14 10.82 -3.10 -7.19
N ILE A 15 10.00 -2.61 -6.26
CA ILE A 15 8.54 -2.82 -6.30
C ILE A 15 7.92 -2.21 -7.57
N PHE A 16 8.37 -1.01 -7.95
CA PHE A 16 7.84 -0.29 -9.10
C PHE A 16 8.09 -1.03 -10.42
N ARG A 17 9.28 -1.60 -10.60
CA ARG A 17 9.69 -2.32 -11.82
C ARG A 17 9.15 -3.73 -11.93
N SER A 18 8.67 -4.32 -10.86
CA SER A 18 8.08 -5.66 -10.91
C SER A 18 6.92 -5.71 -11.91
N GLU A 19 6.95 -6.69 -12.80
CA GLU A 19 5.92 -6.94 -13.80
C GLU A 19 4.81 -7.89 -13.30
N LYS A 20 4.93 -8.34 -12.05
CA LYS A 20 3.92 -9.22 -11.46
C LYS A 20 2.59 -8.49 -11.30
N ARG A 21 1.52 -9.23 -11.58
CA ARG A 21 0.16 -8.71 -11.54
C ARG A 21 -0.28 -8.28 -10.14
N PHE A 22 0.10 -9.05 -9.13
CA PHE A 22 -0.24 -8.82 -7.75
C PHE A 22 1.03 -8.70 -6.90
N LYS A 23 1.19 -7.57 -6.24
CA LYS A 23 2.37 -7.26 -5.43
C LYS A 23 1.97 -7.04 -3.99
N VAL A 24 2.67 -7.66 -3.06
CA VAL A 24 2.42 -7.53 -1.61
C VAL A 24 3.68 -6.99 -0.94
N ALA A 25 3.66 -5.72 -0.55
CA ALA A 25 4.81 -5.02 0.00
C ALA A 25 4.62 -4.70 1.48
N SER A 26 5.31 -5.46 2.34
CA SER A 26 5.47 -5.18 3.76
C SER A 26 6.60 -4.18 3.95
N CYS A 27 6.29 -2.95 4.39
CA CYS A 27 7.29 -1.89 4.49
C CYS A 27 7.22 -1.20 5.85
N GLY A 28 8.39 -0.89 6.39
CA GLY A 28 8.52 -0.14 7.63
C GLY A 28 7.95 1.28 7.53
N ARG A 29 7.73 1.92 8.69
CA ARG A 29 7.34 3.34 8.73
C ARG A 29 8.37 4.21 8.03
N ARG A 30 7.91 5.29 7.40
CA ARG A 30 8.80 6.22 6.66
C ARG A 30 9.54 5.62 5.47
N PHE A 31 9.25 4.38 5.07
CA PHE A 31 9.79 3.80 3.83
C PHE A 31 9.51 4.62 2.58
N GLY A 32 8.48 5.46 2.59
CA GLY A 32 8.05 6.23 1.41
C GLY A 32 6.92 5.56 0.62
N LYS A 33 6.12 4.72 1.28
CA LYS A 33 4.96 4.00 0.70
C LYS A 33 4.07 4.91 -0.14
N SER A 34 3.75 6.10 0.35
CA SER A 34 2.83 7.04 -0.30
C SER A 34 3.42 7.62 -1.60
N TYR A 35 4.72 7.93 -1.63
CA TYR A 35 5.38 8.37 -2.86
C TYR A 35 5.43 7.27 -3.92
N LEU A 36 5.73 6.03 -3.51
CA LEU A 36 5.66 4.86 -4.39
C LEU A 36 4.24 4.69 -4.94
N ALA A 37 3.22 4.72 -4.08
CA ALA A 37 1.82 4.59 -4.48
C ALA A 37 1.41 5.68 -5.49
N ALA A 38 1.81 6.93 -5.27
CA ALA A 38 1.52 8.04 -6.18
C ALA A 38 2.12 7.81 -7.58
N TRP A 39 3.40 7.47 -7.64
CA TRP A 39 4.07 7.20 -8.93
C TRP A 39 3.48 6.00 -9.66
N VAL A 40 3.22 4.90 -8.95
CA VAL A 40 2.59 3.72 -9.53
C VAL A 40 1.22 4.07 -10.13
N LEU A 41 0.37 4.79 -9.38
CA LEU A 41 -0.97 5.17 -9.84
C LEU A 41 -0.91 6.08 -11.08
N ILE A 42 -0.03 7.08 -11.09
CA ILE A 42 0.12 7.99 -12.24
C ILE A 42 0.56 7.22 -13.48
N ILE A 43 1.61 6.40 -13.37
CA ILE A 43 2.13 5.64 -14.51
C ILE A 43 1.09 4.62 -15.00
N LYS A 44 0.45 3.87 -14.09
CA LYS A 44 -0.57 2.89 -14.47
C LYS A 44 -1.81 3.54 -15.08
N ALA A 45 -2.22 4.72 -14.60
CA ALA A 45 -3.31 5.47 -15.22
C ALA A 45 -2.94 6.00 -16.61
N LEU A 46 -1.71 6.50 -16.80
CA LEU A 46 -1.24 6.95 -18.12
C LEU A 46 -1.12 5.81 -19.13
N GLN A 47 -0.74 4.62 -18.70
CA GLN A 47 -0.63 3.42 -19.52
C GLN A 47 -1.99 2.77 -19.83
N SER A 48 -3.00 3.05 -19.01
CA SER A 48 -4.32 2.43 -19.19
C SER A 48 -5.04 2.97 -20.43
N THR A 49 -5.55 2.07 -21.25
CA THR A 49 -6.32 2.41 -22.47
C THR A 49 -7.81 2.49 -22.25
N SER A 50 -8.35 1.85 -21.21
CA SER A 50 -9.80 1.66 -21.08
C SER A 50 -10.39 1.91 -19.68
N LYS A 51 -9.65 1.64 -18.62
CA LYS A 51 -10.15 1.66 -17.24
C LYS A 51 -9.36 2.62 -16.35
N ASP A 52 -10.02 3.09 -15.33
CA ASP A 52 -9.45 3.98 -14.31
C ASP A 52 -8.69 3.20 -13.23
N VAL A 53 -8.06 3.91 -12.30
CA VAL A 53 -7.29 3.33 -11.21
C VAL A 53 -7.78 3.84 -9.85
N PHE A 54 -7.69 2.99 -8.83
CA PHE A 54 -8.06 3.33 -7.46
C PHE A 54 -6.87 3.32 -6.52
N TYR A 55 -6.87 4.28 -5.60
CA TYR A 55 -6.15 4.19 -4.33
C TYR A 55 -7.16 4.00 -3.21
N ILE A 56 -6.96 2.98 -2.39
CA ILE A 56 -7.86 2.63 -1.30
C ILE A 56 -7.07 2.63 0.01
N ALA A 57 -7.53 3.41 0.99
CA ALA A 57 -7.07 3.41 2.37
C ALA A 57 -8.20 2.90 3.30
N PRO A 58 -7.96 2.68 4.59
CA PRO A 58 -9.00 2.24 5.51
C PRO A 58 -10.23 3.15 5.52
N THR A 59 -10.03 4.48 5.47
CA THR A 59 -11.13 5.46 5.32
C THR A 59 -10.85 6.45 4.18
N PHE A 60 -11.90 7.07 3.65
CA PHE A 60 -11.77 8.11 2.61
C PHE A 60 -10.95 9.31 3.09
N GLN A 61 -11.13 9.72 4.35
CA GLN A 61 -10.37 10.83 4.91
C GLN A 61 -8.88 10.50 4.97
N GLN A 62 -8.52 9.30 5.44
CA GLN A 62 -7.12 8.84 5.43
C GLN A 62 -6.54 8.78 4.00
N ALA A 63 -7.31 8.28 3.03
CA ALA A 63 -6.86 8.25 1.64
C ALA A 63 -6.50 9.66 1.15
N LYS A 64 -7.35 10.64 1.46
CA LYS A 64 -7.14 12.05 1.08
C LYS A 64 -5.95 12.66 1.82
N ASP A 65 -5.87 12.48 3.13
CA ASP A 65 -4.81 13.07 3.95
C ASP A 65 -3.43 12.52 3.59
N ILE A 66 -3.34 11.22 3.26
CA ILE A 66 -2.09 10.55 2.94
C ILE A 66 -1.61 10.89 1.52
N LEU A 67 -2.49 10.82 0.52
CA LEU A 67 -2.04 10.75 -0.87
C LEU A 67 -2.40 11.97 -1.73
N TRP A 68 -3.46 12.73 -1.41
CA TRP A 68 -3.96 13.76 -2.30
C TRP A 68 -2.94 14.85 -2.65
N GLY A 69 -2.21 15.34 -1.65
CA GLY A 69 -1.15 16.34 -1.83
C GLY A 69 0.00 15.80 -2.69
N ILE A 70 0.46 14.58 -2.38
CA ILE A 70 1.56 13.93 -3.08
C ILE A 70 1.21 13.66 -4.54
N LEU A 71 0.00 13.18 -4.83
CA LEU A 71 -0.46 12.96 -6.21
C LEU A 71 -0.44 14.25 -7.04
N LYS A 72 -0.88 15.37 -6.46
CA LYS A 72 -0.87 16.68 -7.14
C LYS A 72 0.55 17.18 -7.37
N GLU A 73 1.45 16.93 -6.42
CA GLU A 73 2.86 17.31 -6.54
C GLU A 73 3.55 16.52 -7.64
N VAL A 74 3.53 15.18 -7.55
CA VAL A 74 4.27 14.33 -8.49
C VAL A 74 3.63 14.26 -9.89
N GLY A 75 2.33 14.48 -9.97
CA GLY A 75 1.55 14.42 -11.22
C GLY A 75 1.31 15.76 -11.90
N GLN A 76 1.87 16.89 -11.41
CA GLN A 76 1.54 18.24 -11.85
C GLN A 76 1.57 18.43 -13.37
N ASP A 77 2.51 17.81 -14.08
CA ASP A 77 2.70 17.95 -15.52
C ASP A 77 1.71 17.12 -16.36
N VAL A 78 0.99 16.19 -15.74
CA VAL A 78 0.07 15.26 -16.43
C VAL A 78 -1.36 15.31 -15.91
N ILE A 79 -1.63 16.17 -14.92
CA ILE A 79 -2.98 16.37 -14.38
C ILE A 79 -3.72 17.38 -15.26
N LYS A 80 -4.87 16.96 -15.82
CA LYS A 80 -5.79 17.81 -16.57
C LYS A 80 -6.77 18.56 -15.66
N SER A 81 -7.27 17.89 -14.61
CA SER A 81 -8.16 18.48 -13.61
C SER A 81 -8.14 17.71 -12.28
N ALA A 82 -8.48 18.41 -11.19
CA ALA A 82 -8.55 17.89 -9.85
C ALA A 82 -9.88 18.30 -9.18
N HIS A 83 -10.61 17.32 -8.65
CA HIS A 83 -11.86 17.53 -7.93
C HIS A 83 -11.67 17.24 -6.43
N GLU A 84 -11.49 18.29 -5.64
CA GLU A 84 -11.15 18.23 -4.21
C GLU A 84 -12.19 17.45 -3.38
N ASN A 85 -13.49 17.65 -3.65
CA ASN A 85 -14.54 17.03 -2.83
C ASN A 85 -14.62 15.52 -3.01
N THR A 86 -14.39 15.03 -4.21
CA THR A 86 -14.41 13.60 -4.54
C THR A 86 -13.04 12.96 -4.55
N ALA A 87 -11.99 13.74 -4.29
CA ALA A 87 -10.59 13.35 -4.37
C ALA A 87 -10.31 12.55 -5.66
N THR A 88 -10.65 13.16 -6.80
CA THR A 88 -10.52 12.55 -8.13
C THR A 88 -9.62 13.41 -9.01
N LEU A 89 -8.57 12.80 -9.55
CA LEU A 89 -7.71 13.42 -10.58
C LEU A 89 -8.08 12.88 -11.95
N THR A 90 -8.13 13.77 -12.94
CA THR A 90 -8.22 13.38 -14.36
C THR A 90 -6.88 13.72 -15.00
N LEU A 91 -6.27 12.75 -15.67
CA LEU A 91 -5.00 12.91 -16.37
C LEU A 91 -5.20 13.37 -17.82
N VAL A 92 -4.11 13.74 -18.49
CA VAL A 92 -4.10 14.25 -19.89
C VAL A 92 -4.64 13.24 -20.91
N ASN A 93 -4.63 11.94 -20.60
CA ASN A 93 -5.23 10.86 -21.40
C ASN A 93 -6.70 10.56 -21.04
N ASP A 94 -7.35 11.43 -20.25
CA ASP A 94 -8.71 11.30 -19.72
C ASP A 94 -8.93 10.13 -18.75
N ARG A 95 -7.88 9.42 -18.33
CA ARG A 95 -7.96 8.44 -17.24
C ARG A 95 -8.03 9.12 -15.89
N LYS A 96 -8.69 8.46 -14.96
CA LYS A 96 -8.93 9.02 -13.63
C LYS A 96 -8.26 8.18 -12.55
N ILE A 97 -7.78 8.88 -11.54
CA ILE A 97 -7.30 8.31 -10.28
C ILE A 97 -8.32 8.70 -9.21
N TYR A 98 -8.92 7.72 -8.55
CA TYR A 98 -9.89 7.94 -7.47
C TYR A 98 -9.27 7.53 -6.13
N LEU A 99 -9.40 8.39 -5.14
CA LEU A 99 -9.13 8.03 -3.76
C LEU A 99 -10.43 7.54 -3.11
N LYS A 100 -10.35 6.42 -2.41
CA LYS A 100 -11.50 5.73 -1.81
C LYS A 100 -11.18 5.26 -0.40
N GLY A 101 -12.24 5.05 0.40
CA GLY A 101 -12.16 4.39 1.70
C GLY A 101 -12.75 2.99 1.64
N SER A 102 -12.11 2.03 2.29
CA SER A 102 -12.63 0.66 2.43
C SER A 102 -13.78 0.54 3.43
N ASP A 103 -13.98 1.57 4.27
CA ASP A 103 -15.11 1.69 5.21
C ASP A 103 -16.47 1.81 4.51
N ARG A 104 -16.48 2.18 3.21
CA ARG A 104 -17.68 2.28 2.39
C ARG A 104 -17.60 1.34 1.18
N PRO A 105 -17.70 0.03 1.38
CA PRO A 105 -17.44 -0.97 0.34
C PRO A 105 -18.36 -0.86 -0.88
N ASP A 106 -19.57 -0.35 -0.72
CA ASP A 106 -20.52 -0.17 -1.84
C ASP A 106 -20.02 0.86 -2.86
N THR A 107 -19.19 1.83 -2.45
CA THR A 107 -18.59 2.82 -3.35
C THR A 107 -17.47 2.26 -4.24
N LEU A 108 -17.03 1.04 -3.96
CA LEU A 108 -15.99 0.32 -4.68
C LEU A 108 -16.54 -0.64 -5.73
N ARG A 109 -17.87 -0.88 -5.74
CA ARG A 109 -18.52 -1.84 -6.63
C ARG A 109 -18.91 -1.23 -7.97
N GLY A 110 -19.16 -2.08 -8.96
CA GLY A 110 -19.75 -1.70 -10.24
C GLY A 110 -18.83 -0.98 -11.22
N VAL A 111 -17.51 -0.96 -10.95
CA VAL A 111 -16.51 -0.37 -11.83
C VAL A 111 -15.47 -1.42 -12.23
N GLY A 112 -15.00 -1.35 -13.47
CA GLY A 112 -13.83 -2.11 -13.89
C GLY A 112 -12.57 -1.28 -13.64
N LEU A 113 -11.50 -1.88 -13.13
CA LEU A 113 -10.25 -1.21 -12.79
C LEU A 113 -9.08 -1.80 -13.56
N SER A 114 -8.17 -0.94 -14.02
CA SER A 114 -6.89 -1.37 -14.58
C SER A 114 -5.81 -1.56 -13.51
N TYR A 115 -5.88 -0.78 -12.43
CA TYR A 115 -4.95 -0.89 -11.30
C TYR A 115 -5.59 -0.46 -10.00
N VAL A 116 -5.13 -1.05 -8.89
CA VAL A 116 -5.51 -0.62 -7.54
C VAL A 116 -4.31 -0.67 -6.60
N VAL A 117 -4.18 0.35 -5.76
CA VAL A 117 -3.31 0.32 -4.57
C VAL A 117 -4.20 0.19 -3.35
N LEU A 118 -3.95 -0.82 -2.51
CA LEU A 118 -4.57 -0.99 -1.19
C LEU A 118 -3.51 -0.63 -0.15
N ASP A 119 -3.60 0.57 0.40
CA ASP A 119 -2.65 1.09 1.39
C ASP A 119 -3.15 0.86 2.81
N GLU A 120 -2.22 0.58 3.73
CA GLU A 120 -2.51 0.13 5.10
C GLU A 120 -3.45 -1.09 5.11
N TYR A 121 -3.20 -2.04 4.20
CA TYR A 121 -4.06 -3.22 3.99
C TYR A 121 -4.26 -4.06 5.25
N ALA A 122 -3.27 -4.09 6.16
CA ALA A 122 -3.39 -4.74 7.47
C ALA A 122 -4.59 -4.24 8.31
N SER A 123 -5.07 -3.02 8.05
CA SER A 123 -6.19 -2.37 8.75
C SER A 123 -7.52 -2.46 8.01
N MET A 124 -7.54 -3.06 6.82
CA MET A 124 -8.77 -3.27 6.03
C MET A 124 -9.42 -4.60 6.38
N LYS A 125 -10.70 -4.75 6.05
CA LYS A 125 -11.37 -6.05 6.10
C LYS A 125 -10.96 -6.89 4.87
N PRO A 126 -10.62 -8.19 5.04
CA PRO A 126 -10.18 -9.03 3.92
C PRO A 126 -11.24 -9.14 2.80
N GLU A 127 -12.53 -9.07 3.13
CA GLU A 127 -13.62 -9.13 2.16
C GLU A 127 -13.59 -7.99 1.13
N VAL A 128 -12.94 -6.86 1.45
CA VAL A 128 -12.75 -5.75 0.51
C VAL A 128 -11.96 -6.22 -0.71
N TRP A 129 -10.91 -6.98 -0.51
CA TRP A 129 -10.17 -7.58 -1.61
C TRP A 129 -10.93 -8.74 -2.25
N GLU A 130 -11.29 -9.73 -1.47
CA GLU A 130 -11.77 -11.01 -1.97
C GLU A 130 -13.08 -10.90 -2.73
N MET A 131 -14.04 -10.11 -2.19
CA MET A 131 -15.42 -10.05 -2.71
C MET A 131 -15.72 -8.81 -3.53
N ILE A 132 -14.87 -7.76 -3.43
CA ILE A 132 -15.17 -6.48 -4.07
C ILE A 132 -14.13 -6.14 -5.12
N ILE A 133 -12.86 -5.97 -4.71
CA ILE A 133 -11.82 -5.45 -5.62
C ILE A 133 -11.34 -6.51 -6.61
N ARG A 134 -11.10 -7.74 -6.15
CA ARG A 134 -10.61 -8.81 -7.05
C ARG A 134 -11.49 -9.04 -8.28
N PRO A 135 -12.84 -9.05 -8.16
CA PRO A 135 -13.73 -9.12 -9.33
C PRO A 135 -13.63 -7.92 -10.28
N THR A 136 -13.42 -6.68 -9.78
CA THR A 136 -13.34 -5.47 -10.63
C THR A 136 -12.12 -5.46 -11.56
N LEU A 137 -11.10 -6.27 -11.26
CA LEU A 137 -9.89 -6.40 -12.06
C LEU A 137 -10.01 -7.48 -13.16
N ALA A 138 -11.12 -8.23 -13.20
CA ALA A 138 -11.26 -9.38 -14.08
C ALA A 138 -11.35 -8.99 -15.57
N ASP A 139 -12.12 -7.94 -15.90
CA ASP A 139 -12.44 -7.53 -17.27
C ASP A 139 -11.23 -7.24 -18.14
N VAL A 140 -10.19 -6.62 -17.55
CA VAL A 140 -8.98 -6.16 -18.27
C VAL A 140 -7.70 -6.79 -17.73
N LYS A 141 -7.81 -7.82 -16.91
CA LYS A 141 -6.67 -8.41 -16.17
C LYS A 141 -5.91 -7.36 -15.36
N GLY A 142 -6.67 -6.44 -14.71
CA GLY A 142 -6.09 -5.37 -13.91
C GLY A 142 -5.19 -5.90 -12.80
N GLU A 143 -4.30 -5.03 -12.31
CA GLU A 143 -3.23 -5.36 -11.37
C GLU A 143 -3.51 -4.75 -9.98
N ALA A 144 -2.84 -5.24 -8.94
CA ALA A 144 -2.95 -4.69 -7.60
C ALA A 144 -1.60 -4.62 -6.86
N LEU A 145 -1.45 -3.57 -6.06
CA LEU A 145 -0.39 -3.42 -5.07
C LEU A 145 -1.01 -3.33 -3.67
N PHE A 146 -0.71 -4.29 -2.83
CA PHE A 146 -0.98 -4.24 -1.39
C PHE A 146 0.25 -3.68 -0.70
N ILE A 147 0.08 -2.62 0.07
CA ILE A 147 1.20 -1.99 0.76
C ILE A 147 0.77 -1.62 2.18
N GLY A 148 1.68 -1.70 3.13
CA GLY A 148 1.39 -1.33 4.51
C GLY A 148 2.53 -1.69 5.46
N THR A 149 2.36 -1.27 6.70
CA THR A 149 3.20 -1.73 7.82
C THR A 149 2.54 -2.98 8.42
N PRO A 150 3.29 -4.01 8.80
CA PRO A 150 2.74 -5.18 9.48
C PRO A 150 1.93 -4.83 10.73
N ASN A 151 0.90 -5.60 10.99
CA ASN A 151 0.12 -5.50 12.22
C ASN A 151 -0.20 -6.90 12.73
N GLY A 152 0.76 -7.53 13.40
CA GLY A 152 0.68 -8.93 13.79
C GLY A 152 0.57 -9.89 12.60
N LYS A 153 0.24 -11.15 12.86
CA LYS A 153 0.05 -12.19 11.84
C LYS A 153 -1.43 -12.29 11.41
N ASN A 154 -1.94 -11.20 10.83
CA ASN A 154 -3.30 -11.09 10.33
C ASN A 154 -3.45 -11.54 8.85
N HIS A 155 -4.53 -11.13 8.18
CA HIS A 155 -4.77 -11.44 6.75
C HIS A 155 -3.71 -10.85 5.81
N PHE A 156 -3.07 -9.73 6.16
CA PHE A 156 -1.96 -9.16 5.38
C PHE A 156 -0.72 -10.08 5.44
N TYR A 157 -0.42 -10.63 6.62
CA TYR A 157 0.63 -11.64 6.75
C TYR A 157 0.35 -12.89 5.90
N LYS A 158 -0.90 -13.41 5.95
CA LYS A 158 -1.27 -14.57 5.13
C LYS A 158 -1.07 -14.28 3.64
N LEU A 159 -1.54 -13.12 3.18
CA LEU A 159 -1.40 -12.72 1.79
C LEU A 159 0.08 -12.57 1.39
N TRP A 160 0.92 -12.03 2.28
CA TRP A 160 2.36 -11.87 2.05
C TRP A 160 3.08 -13.24 1.98
N VAL A 161 2.70 -14.19 2.82
CA VAL A 161 3.23 -15.58 2.74
C VAL A 161 2.75 -16.26 1.46
N ASP A 162 1.47 -16.16 1.14
CA ASP A 162 0.88 -16.74 -0.07
C ASP A 162 1.51 -16.19 -1.36
N ALA A 163 1.95 -14.92 -1.35
CA ALA A 163 2.59 -14.27 -2.49
C ALA A 163 4.05 -14.71 -2.70
N GLN A 164 4.63 -15.48 -1.77
CA GLN A 164 5.96 -16.10 -1.89
C GLN A 164 5.91 -17.51 -2.49
N ASP A 165 4.71 -18.04 -2.69
CA ASP A 165 4.53 -19.38 -3.30
C ASP A 165 4.93 -19.34 -4.78
N GLU A 166 6.00 -20.03 -5.14
CA GLU A 166 6.53 -20.11 -6.50
C GLU A 166 5.51 -20.65 -7.52
N SER A 167 4.47 -21.35 -7.07
CA SER A 167 3.39 -21.81 -7.96
C SER A 167 2.43 -20.70 -8.41
N ARG A 168 2.53 -19.51 -7.80
CA ARG A 168 1.73 -18.32 -8.11
C ARG A 168 2.51 -17.34 -8.99
N ASP A 169 2.69 -17.66 -10.23
CA ASP A 169 3.51 -16.88 -11.18
C ASP A 169 3.12 -15.40 -11.32
N ASP A 170 1.89 -15.03 -10.97
CA ASP A 170 1.37 -13.68 -11.07
C ASP A 170 1.48 -12.88 -9.75
N TRP A 171 2.08 -13.44 -8.70
CA TRP A 171 2.28 -12.81 -7.39
C TRP A 171 3.76 -12.58 -7.09
N GLU A 172 4.02 -11.55 -6.29
CA GLU A 172 5.34 -11.28 -5.71
C GLU A 172 5.22 -10.58 -4.36
N ALA A 173 6.05 -11.01 -3.41
CA ALA A 173 6.12 -10.45 -2.08
C ALA A 173 7.42 -9.68 -1.86
N PHE A 174 7.31 -8.52 -1.20
CA PHE A 174 8.43 -7.66 -0.84
C PHE A 174 8.42 -7.40 0.66
N GLN A 175 9.61 -7.22 1.23
CA GLN A 175 9.77 -6.77 2.61
C GLN A 175 10.94 -5.80 2.69
N PHE A 176 10.69 -4.57 3.15
CA PHE A 176 11.67 -3.52 3.25
C PHE A 176 11.61 -2.81 4.59
N ASN A 177 12.76 -2.51 5.14
CA ASN A 177 12.93 -1.78 6.38
C ASN A 177 12.80 -0.26 6.16
N SER A 178 12.61 0.49 7.24
CA SER A 178 12.66 1.95 7.20
C SER A 178 14.03 2.48 6.74
N THR A 179 15.10 1.77 7.06
CA THR A 179 16.48 2.13 6.68
C THR A 179 16.79 1.96 5.20
N ASP A 180 15.94 1.25 4.46
CA ASP A 180 16.08 1.13 2.99
C ASP A 180 15.68 2.43 2.27
N ASN A 181 15.04 3.35 2.98
CA ASN A 181 14.81 4.71 2.49
C ASN A 181 16.04 5.57 2.73
N THR A 182 16.84 5.76 1.69
CA THR A 182 18.09 6.53 1.71
C THR A 182 17.91 8.04 1.92
N PHE A 183 16.66 8.54 1.89
CA PHE A 183 16.35 9.96 2.17
C PHE A 183 16.11 10.24 3.66
N LEU A 184 16.08 9.21 4.51
CA LEU A 184 15.91 9.36 5.95
C LEU A 184 17.25 9.47 6.67
N ASP A 185 17.28 10.27 7.73
CA ASP A 185 18.40 10.26 8.65
C ASP A 185 18.34 8.99 9.52
N PRO A 186 19.35 8.11 9.47
CA PRO A 186 19.41 6.90 10.29
C PRO A 186 19.33 7.19 11.80
N LEU A 187 19.85 8.33 12.26
CA LEU A 187 19.83 8.71 13.67
C LEU A 187 18.42 8.96 14.18
N GLU A 188 17.55 9.55 13.33
CA GLU A 188 16.16 9.75 13.68
C GLU A 188 15.38 8.42 13.79
N ILE A 189 15.72 7.44 12.95
CA ILE A 189 15.14 6.10 13.03
C ILE A 189 15.54 5.43 14.34
N GLU A 190 16.82 5.48 14.70
CA GLU A 190 17.33 4.88 15.96
C GLU A 190 16.76 5.60 17.19
N ALA A 191 16.64 6.92 17.16
CA ALA A 191 15.98 7.68 18.22
C ALA A 191 14.53 7.25 18.41
N ALA A 192 13.78 7.09 17.32
CA ALA A 192 12.39 6.61 17.39
C ALA A 192 12.29 5.18 17.91
N LYS A 193 13.17 4.27 17.48
CA LYS A 193 13.24 2.87 17.97
C LYS A 193 13.52 2.80 19.47
N SER A 194 14.37 3.67 20.00
CA SER A 194 14.74 3.67 21.42
C SER A 194 13.60 3.91 22.39
N THR A 195 12.50 4.50 21.92
CA THR A 195 11.29 4.80 22.71
C THR A 195 10.25 3.68 22.68
N MET A 196 10.51 2.60 21.96
CA MET A 196 9.56 1.49 21.73
C MET A 196 10.06 0.19 22.37
N SER A 197 9.12 -0.75 22.59
CA SER A 197 9.53 -2.13 22.88
C SER A 197 10.23 -2.74 21.65
N THR A 198 11.15 -3.66 21.87
CA THR A 198 11.88 -4.35 20.80
C THR A 198 10.93 -4.92 19.74
N GLN A 199 9.83 -5.53 20.18
CA GLN A 199 8.84 -6.14 19.29
C GLN A 199 8.10 -5.09 18.46
N ALA A 200 7.66 -3.98 19.07
CA ALA A 200 7.03 -2.87 18.34
C ALA A 200 8.02 -2.22 17.36
N SER A 201 9.28 -2.03 17.77
CA SER A 201 10.34 -1.48 16.91
C SER A 201 10.57 -2.36 15.68
N ARG A 202 10.65 -3.68 15.85
CA ARG A 202 10.81 -4.62 14.74
C ARG A 202 9.63 -4.59 13.78
N GLN A 203 8.41 -4.58 14.31
CA GLN A 203 7.21 -4.49 13.47
C GLN A 203 7.16 -3.17 12.69
N GLU A 204 7.37 -2.04 13.38
CA GLU A 204 7.16 -0.72 12.80
C GLU A 204 8.30 -0.29 11.85
N PHE A 205 9.56 -0.62 12.16
CA PHE A 205 10.72 -0.16 11.38
C PHE A 205 11.39 -1.26 10.55
N GLU A 206 11.32 -2.52 10.96
CA GLU A 206 11.93 -3.64 10.23
C GLU A 206 10.89 -4.43 9.42
N ALA A 207 9.64 -3.98 9.42
CA ALA A 207 8.54 -4.57 8.68
C ALA A 207 8.31 -6.06 8.99
N THR A 208 8.64 -6.52 10.22
CA THR A 208 8.47 -7.91 10.63
C THR A 208 7.05 -8.17 11.12
N PHE A 209 6.50 -9.34 10.79
CA PHE A 209 5.18 -9.77 11.27
C PHE A 209 5.31 -10.41 12.66
N GLU A 210 5.30 -9.59 13.70
CA GLU A 210 5.44 -10.05 15.07
C GLU A 210 4.12 -10.63 15.61
N SER A 211 4.22 -11.71 16.37
CA SER A 211 3.08 -12.22 17.15
C SER A 211 3.11 -11.56 18.52
N PHE A 212 2.19 -10.65 18.78
CA PHE A 212 1.98 -10.15 20.14
C PHE A 212 1.27 -11.23 20.95
N SER A 213 2.01 -12.23 21.42
CA SER A 213 1.52 -13.14 22.46
C SER A 213 1.48 -12.35 23.77
N GLY A 214 0.40 -11.63 23.98
CA GLY A 214 0.05 -11.08 25.28
C GLY A 214 -0.26 -12.19 26.23
N GLY A 215 0.74 -12.92 26.68
CA GLY A 215 0.66 -13.73 27.88
C GLY A 215 0.53 -12.82 29.09
N VAL A 216 -0.69 -12.35 29.37
CA VAL A 216 -0.99 -11.55 30.58
C VAL A 216 -0.80 -12.39 31.84
N PHE A 217 -0.73 -13.73 31.73
CA PHE A 217 -0.44 -14.63 32.81
C PHE A 217 0.44 -15.78 32.32
N LYS A 218 1.64 -15.90 32.86
CA LYS A 218 2.38 -17.15 32.84
C LYS A 218 1.72 -18.07 33.90
N GLU A 219 1.36 -19.31 33.55
CA GLU A 219 0.80 -20.31 34.47
C GLU A 219 1.64 -20.48 35.75
N GLU A 220 2.97 -20.27 35.62
CA GLU A 220 3.92 -20.30 36.75
C GLU A 220 3.71 -19.19 37.79
N TRP A 221 2.88 -18.17 37.54
CA TRP A 221 2.53 -17.12 38.50
C TRP A 221 1.25 -17.41 39.31
N VAL A 222 0.51 -18.45 38.94
CA VAL A 222 -0.67 -18.88 39.70
C VAL A 222 -0.22 -19.86 40.78
N LYS A 223 0.00 -19.35 41.99
CA LYS A 223 0.20 -20.21 43.17
C LYS A 223 -1.17 -20.55 43.74
N TYR A 224 -1.57 -21.80 43.65
CA TYR A 224 -2.70 -22.32 44.39
C TYR A 224 -2.27 -22.49 45.86
N SER A 225 -2.93 -21.79 46.77
CA SER A 225 -2.81 -21.96 48.25
C SER A 225 -3.78 -23.02 48.72
#